data_937767555790c8a62ec6ce8aef871e81
#
_entry.id   937767555790c8a62ec6ce8aef871e81
#
_cell.length_a   1.000
_cell.length_b   1.000
_cell.length_c   1.000
_cell.angle_alpha   90.00
_cell.angle_beta   90.00
_cell.angle_gamma   90.00
#
_symmetry.space_group_name_H-M   'P 1'
#
loop_
_entity.id
_entity.type
_entity.pdbx_description
1 polymer ?
#
loop_
_entity_poly.entity_id
_entity_poly.type
_entity_poly.pdbx_seq_one_letter_code
_entity_poly.pdbx_strand_id
1 'polypeptide(L)'
;SSDVCSSDLRIMMKEDVELLDEVVVIGYGSISKKELTSAVSHISGKDMLQIGSGNPAMQIQGKVSGLAVENSTPSDPNSSPSIQVRGVSSRSAGLGPLIVIDGIPGGSLDNLNENDIGSIDVLKDGAASAIYGTRGSNGVIVVTTKKGTMDGKIHTSYSGFVNITTPVRELNVLSATDFREQKRGDDYGADTDWFDELTKVAVSHSHTLQVMGGNTKTNYKATVDYKNTDGIDLRSERQQVGARLSLNHTGKSDLYNVILNVAPRTVKYQDADYDTFRSALLINPTIPVMDPEQPGRSEERRV
;
A
#
# COMPACT_ATOMS: atom_id res chain seq x y z
N SER A 1 57.24 -41.55 -1.72
CA SER A 1 56.26 -41.30 -2.77
C SER A 1 54.91 -41.03 -2.14
N SER A 2 54.53 -39.80 -2.15
CA SER A 2 53.18 -39.38 -1.75
C SER A 2 52.69 -38.44 -2.84
N ASP A 3 51.88 -38.98 -3.75
CA ASP A 3 51.15 -38.24 -4.74
C ASP A 3 49.99 -37.52 -4.04
N VAL A 4 50.12 -36.19 -3.88
CA VAL A 4 49.01 -35.32 -3.47
C VAL A 4 48.24 -35.00 -4.73
N CYS A 5 47.06 -35.57 -4.89
CA CYS A 5 46.08 -35.15 -5.89
C CYS A 5 45.69 -33.73 -5.65
N SER A 6 46.25 -32.82 -6.43
CA SER A 6 45.75 -31.47 -6.62
C SER A 6 44.51 -31.52 -7.52
N SER A 7 43.33 -31.45 -6.94
CA SER A 7 42.11 -31.25 -7.71
C SER A 7 42.04 -29.78 -8.12
N ASP A 8 42.49 -29.50 -9.33
CA ASP A 8 42.28 -28.19 -9.95
C ASP A 8 40.79 -27.94 -10.17
N LEU A 9 40.16 -27.26 -9.20
CA LEU A 9 38.79 -26.75 -9.32
C LEU A 9 38.83 -25.52 -10.22
N ARG A 10 38.62 -25.70 -11.53
CA ARG A 10 38.40 -24.59 -12.45
C ARG A 10 36.97 -24.09 -12.28
N ILE A 11 36.79 -23.05 -11.47
CA ILE A 11 35.54 -22.30 -11.42
C ILE A 11 35.55 -21.40 -12.66
N MET A 12 34.81 -21.76 -13.69
CA MET A 12 34.48 -20.88 -14.80
C MET A 12 33.34 -19.97 -14.33
N MET A 13 33.67 -18.75 -13.89
CA MET A 13 32.65 -17.72 -13.72
C MET A 13 32.18 -17.30 -15.10
N LYS A 14 30.94 -17.63 -15.43
CA LYS A 14 30.24 -17.01 -16.54
C LYS A 14 29.95 -15.57 -16.10
N GLU A 15 30.41 -14.60 -16.88
CA GLU A 15 29.91 -13.24 -16.73
C GLU A 15 28.41 -13.28 -16.99
N ASP A 16 27.63 -12.97 -15.95
CA ASP A 16 26.20 -12.77 -16.06
C ASP A 16 26.01 -11.39 -16.70
N VAL A 17 25.87 -11.36 -18.01
CA VAL A 17 25.72 -10.13 -18.82
C VAL A 17 24.24 -9.73 -18.88
N GLU A 18 23.46 -10.00 -17.88
CA GLU A 18 22.20 -9.28 -17.61
C GLU A 18 22.50 -8.03 -16.78
N LEU A 19 23.31 -7.14 -17.34
CA LEU A 19 23.31 -5.74 -16.95
C LEU A 19 22.01 -5.11 -17.46
N LEU A 20 20.91 -5.35 -16.75
CA LEU A 20 19.81 -4.41 -16.76
C LEU A 20 20.40 -3.10 -16.21
N ASP A 21 20.63 -2.14 -17.09
CA ASP A 21 20.90 -0.76 -16.69
C ASP A 21 19.66 -0.30 -15.92
N GLU A 22 19.69 -0.46 -14.61
CA GLU A 22 18.67 0.10 -13.70
C GLU A 22 18.79 1.62 -13.81
N VAL A 23 17.89 2.20 -14.59
CA VAL A 23 17.82 3.63 -14.80
C VAL A 23 16.87 4.20 -13.77
N VAL A 24 17.37 5.04 -12.88
CA VAL A 24 16.55 5.78 -11.91
C VAL A 24 16.10 7.08 -12.58
N VAL A 25 14.79 7.29 -12.66
CA VAL A 25 14.22 8.55 -13.15
C VAL A 25 14.32 9.60 -12.05
N ILE A 26 15.10 10.65 -12.26
CA ILE A 26 15.30 11.70 -11.27
C ILE A 26 14.82 13.03 -11.87
N GLY A 27 13.77 13.61 -11.28
CA GLY A 27 13.28 14.94 -11.63
C GLY A 27 13.02 15.11 -13.13
N TYR A 28 13.92 15.77 -13.83
CA TYR A 28 13.80 16.06 -15.28
C TYR A 28 14.67 15.16 -16.17
N GLY A 29 15.25 14.08 -15.63
CA GLY A 29 16.13 13.19 -16.38
C GLY A 29 16.19 11.79 -15.81
N SER A 30 16.85 10.88 -16.53
CA SER A 30 17.17 9.54 -16.07
C SER A 30 18.68 9.44 -15.87
N ILE A 31 19.12 8.99 -14.71
CA ILE A 31 20.54 8.76 -14.38
C ILE A 31 20.72 7.27 -14.09
N SER A 32 21.81 6.69 -14.57
CA SER A 32 22.11 5.30 -14.25
C SER A 32 22.42 5.16 -12.76
N LYS A 33 21.98 4.07 -12.14
CA LYS A 33 22.22 3.77 -10.71
C LYS A 33 23.71 3.83 -10.35
N LYS A 34 24.59 3.55 -11.29
CA LYS A 34 26.05 3.61 -11.11
C LYS A 34 26.60 5.02 -10.93
N GLU A 35 25.89 6.03 -11.42
CA GLU A 35 26.31 7.45 -11.34
C GLU A 35 25.74 8.14 -10.10
N LEU A 36 24.80 7.51 -9.39
CA LEU A 36 24.26 8.02 -8.14
C LEU A 36 25.20 7.69 -6.99
N THR A 37 25.96 8.68 -6.55
CA THR A 37 26.81 8.60 -5.34
C THR A 37 26.02 8.61 -4.04
N SER A 38 24.71 8.71 -4.09
CA SER A 38 23.80 8.79 -2.95
C SER A 38 23.17 7.44 -2.60
N ALA A 39 22.78 7.26 -1.34
CA ALA A 39 22.11 6.06 -0.85
C ALA A 39 20.68 5.95 -1.41
N VAL A 40 20.54 5.38 -2.61
CA VAL A 40 19.26 5.05 -3.24
C VAL A 40 18.95 3.60 -2.99
N SER A 41 17.75 3.31 -2.53
CA SER A 41 17.22 1.93 -2.43
C SER A 41 16.16 1.73 -3.49
N HIS A 42 16.34 0.70 -4.31
CA HIS A 42 15.47 0.32 -5.41
C HIS A 42 14.64 -0.91 -5.05
N ILE A 43 13.35 -0.89 -5.35
CA ILE A 43 12.41 -2.01 -5.23
C ILE A 43 11.74 -2.21 -6.58
N SER A 44 11.86 -3.41 -7.14
CA SER A 44 11.14 -3.78 -8.35
C SER A 44 9.65 -3.99 -8.06
N GLY A 45 8.77 -3.60 -8.99
CA GLY A 45 7.35 -3.88 -8.89
C GLY A 45 7.01 -5.38 -8.79
N LYS A 46 7.89 -6.27 -9.28
CA LYS A 46 7.72 -7.71 -9.12
C LYS A 46 7.88 -8.15 -7.66
N ASP A 47 8.79 -7.51 -6.91
CA ASP A 47 9.04 -7.83 -5.51
C ASP A 47 7.92 -7.32 -4.60
N MET A 48 7.18 -6.32 -5.05
CA MET A 48 6.04 -5.75 -4.31
C MET A 48 4.84 -6.70 -4.26
N LEU A 49 4.52 -7.36 -5.37
CA LEU A 49 3.34 -8.22 -5.51
C LEU A 49 3.37 -9.50 -4.67
N GLN A 50 4.47 -9.79 -3.99
CA GLN A 50 4.62 -10.98 -3.14
C GLN A 50 3.96 -10.85 -1.76
N ILE A 51 3.52 -9.65 -1.37
CA ILE A 51 2.89 -9.40 -0.08
C ILE A 51 1.40 -9.17 -0.31
N GLY A 52 0.55 -9.91 0.38
CA GLY A 52 -0.91 -9.88 0.24
C GLY A 52 -1.61 -8.59 0.69
N SER A 53 -0.88 -7.47 0.82
CA SER A 53 -1.44 -6.15 1.10
C SER A 53 -1.68 -5.39 -0.19
N GLY A 54 -2.92 -5.00 -0.43
CA GLY A 54 -3.27 -4.16 -1.58
C GLY A 54 -2.90 -2.68 -1.44
N ASN A 55 -2.12 -2.29 -0.42
CA ASN A 55 -1.62 -0.92 -0.27
C ASN A 55 -0.12 -0.87 -0.61
N PRO A 56 0.29 -0.11 -1.66
CA PRO A 56 1.70 -0.02 -2.06
C PRO A 56 2.64 0.44 -0.96
N ALA A 57 2.19 1.31 -0.04
CA ALA A 57 2.99 1.75 1.09
C ALA A 57 3.33 0.59 2.03
N MET A 58 2.38 -0.29 2.33
CA MET A 58 2.62 -1.48 3.15
C MET A 58 3.51 -2.50 2.46
N GLN A 59 3.47 -2.57 1.13
CA GLN A 59 4.30 -3.51 0.35
C GLN A 59 5.80 -3.17 0.37
N ILE A 60 6.17 -1.94 0.69
CA ILE A 60 7.58 -1.52 0.84
C ILE A 60 8.10 -1.63 2.28
N GLN A 61 7.21 -1.94 3.24
CA GLN A 61 7.58 -2.13 4.64
C GLN A 61 8.64 -3.24 4.79
N GLY A 62 9.70 -2.96 5.53
CA GLY A 62 10.79 -3.91 5.79
C GLY A 62 11.73 -4.19 4.61
N LYS A 63 11.44 -3.68 3.40
CA LYS A 63 12.26 -3.91 2.20
C LYS A 63 13.37 -2.87 2.02
N VAL A 64 13.27 -1.75 2.68
CA VAL A 64 14.22 -0.63 2.56
C VAL A 64 14.79 -0.28 3.91
N SER A 65 16.10 -0.38 4.08
CA SER A 65 16.76 0.04 5.31
C SER A 65 16.55 1.54 5.56
N GLY A 66 16.18 1.91 6.78
CA GLY A 66 15.93 3.31 7.15
C GLY A 66 14.59 3.88 6.66
N LEU A 67 13.71 3.05 6.10
CA LEU A 67 12.32 3.38 5.81
C LEU A 67 11.43 2.72 6.87
N ALA A 68 10.72 3.52 7.65
CA ALA A 68 9.67 3.05 8.55
C ALA A 68 8.31 3.27 7.88
N VAL A 69 7.50 2.24 7.83
CA VAL A 69 6.10 2.30 7.40
C VAL A 69 5.26 1.74 8.54
N GLU A 70 4.36 2.53 9.05
CA GLU A 70 3.51 2.19 10.18
C GLU A 70 2.05 2.47 9.84
N ASN A 71 1.20 1.50 10.07
CA ASN A 71 -0.23 1.69 10.06
C ASN A 71 -0.77 1.47 11.48
N SER A 72 -1.22 2.54 12.12
CA SER A 72 -1.74 2.50 13.49
C SER A 72 -3.12 1.85 13.59
N THR A 73 -3.87 1.82 12.48
CA THR A 73 -5.22 1.25 12.41
C THR A 73 -5.33 0.33 11.18
N PRO A 74 -4.64 -0.83 11.17
CA PRO A 74 -4.57 -1.68 9.99
C PRO A 74 -5.91 -2.34 9.62
N SER A 75 -6.85 -2.38 10.54
CA SER A 75 -8.21 -2.89 10.32
C SER A 75 -9.14 -1.89 9.63
N ASP A 76 -8.78 -0.59 9.64
CA ASP A 76 -9.52 0.46 8.97
C ASP A 76 -9.08 0.58 7.50
N PRO A 77 -9.96 0.27 6.54
CA PRO A 77 -9.64 0.37 5.11
C PRO A 77 -9.38 1.81 4.65
N ASN A 78 -9.77 2.81 5.44
CA ASN A 78 -9.61 4.23 5.14
C ASN A 78 -8.34 4.82 5.74
N SER A 79 -7.65 4.07 6.61
CA SER A 79 -6.39 4.52 7.19
C SER A 79 -5.27 4.56 6.15
N SER A 80 -4.47 5.62 6.19
CA SER A 80 -3.28 5.75 5.36
C SER A 80 -2.03 5.45 6.21
N PRO A 81 -1.15 4.56 5.77
CA PRO A 81 0.10 4.29 6.49
C PRO A 81 0.98 5.53 6.59
N SER A 82 1.55 5.75 7.77
CA SER A 82 2.59 6.75 7.98
C SER A 82 3.92 6.23 7.44
N ILE A 83 4.59 7.05 6.65
CA ILE A 83 5.89 6.71 6.05
C ILE A 83 6.93 7.71 6.56
N GLN A 84 8.05 7.20 7.05
CA GLN A 84 9.16 8.01 7.53
C GLN A 84 10.49 7.49 6.98
N VAL A 85 11.35 8.39 6.51
CA VAL A 85 12.70 8.08 6.06
C VAL A 85 13.69 8.63 7.08
N ARG A 86 14.53 7.74 7.66
CA ARG A 86 15.56 8.08 8.69
C ARG A 86 15.02 8.74 9.97
N GLY A 87 13.74 8.57 10.27
CA GLY A 87 13.12 9.09 11.49
C GLY A 87 12.65 10.55 11.38
N VAL A 88 12.28 11.12 12.52
CA VAL A 88 11.67 12.46 12.61
C VAL A 88 12.75 13.52 12.51
N SER A 89 12.77 14.30 11.43
CA SER A 89 13.72 15.40 11.21
C SER A 89 13.21 16.77 11.66
N SER A 90 11.91 16.93 11.90
CA SER A 90 11.29 18.22 12.28
C SER A 90 10.13 18.01 13.23
N ARG A 91 9.95 18.95 14.17
CA ARG A 91 8.80 18.95 15.10
C ARG A 91 7.53 19.58 14.52
N SER A 92 7.65 20.40 13.49
CA SER A 92 6.54 21.28 13.02
C SER A 92 6.26 21.17 11.52
N ALA A 93 7.15 20.59 10.72
CA ALA A 93 6.90 20.33 9.30
C ALA A 93 6.36 18.93 9.09
N GLY A 94 5.64 18.68 8.01
CA GLY A 94 5.16 17.33 7.66
C GLY A 94 6.31 16.32 7.72
N LEU A 95 6.09 15.20 8.41
CA LEU A 95 7.12 14.21 8.72
C LEU A 95 7.37 13.21 7.59
N GLY A 96 6.44 13.13 6.63
CA GLY A 96 6.49 12.19 5.52
C GLY A 96 7.44 12.60 4.39
N PRO A 97 7.96 11.62 3.64
CA PRO A 97 8.76 11.87 2.45
C PRO A 97 7.92 12.49 1.32
N LEU A 98 8.57 13.18 0.41
CA LEU A 98 7.93 13.63 -0.82
C LEU A 98 7.70 12.43 -1.74
N ILE A 99 6.46 12.21 -2.18
CA ILE A 99 6.12 11.19 -3.15
C ILE A 99 6.10 11.81 -4.54
N VAL A 100 6.85 11.21 -5.47
CA VAL A 100 6.96 11.64 -6.86
C VAL A 100 6.53 10.47 -7.74
N ILE A 101 5.50 10.66 -8.56
CA ILE A 101 4.97 9.62 -9.46
C ILE A 101 5.21 10.04 -10.89
N ASP A 102 5.99 9.26 -11.64
CA ASP A 102 6.38 9.55 -13.03
C ASP A 102 6.92 10.98 -13.22
N GLY A 103 7.70 11.46 -12.25
CA GLY A 103 8.29 12.81 -12.25
C GLY A 103 7.39 13.92 -11.69
N ILE A 104 6.12 13.64 -11.35
CA ILE A 104 5.19 14.62 -10.80
C ILE A 104 5.19 14.54 -9.26
N PRO A 105 5.60 15.60 -8.55
CA PRO A 105 5.65 15.61 -7.09
C PRO A 105 4.26 15.86 -6.46
N GLY A 106 4.04 15.27 -5.29
CA GLY A 106 2.82 15.48 -4.48
C GLY A 106 1.75 14.42 -4.68
N GLY A 107 2.09 13.26 -5.25
CA GLY A 107 1.20 12.11 -5.34
C GLY A 107 0.99 11.41 -3.98
N SER A 108 0.07 10.44 -3.95
CA SER A 108 -0.14 9.52 -2.83
C SER A 108 -0.01 8.08 -3.31
N LEU A 109 0.64 7.23 -2.50
CA LEU A 109 0.73 5.80 -2.77
C LEU A 109 -0.63 5.10 -2.65
N ASP A 110 -1.53 5.60 -1.80
CA ASP A 110 -2.87 5.03 -1.60
C ASP A 110 -3.74 5.11 -2.86
N ASN A 111 -3.39 6.01 -3.77
CA ASN A 111 -4.10 6.22 -5.03
C ASN A 111 -3.46 5.49 -6.22
N LEU A 112 -2.47 4.65 -5.97
CA LEU A 112 -1.84 3.83 -7.00
C LEU A 112 -2.34 2.40 -6.95
N ASN A 113 -2.54 1.81 -8.13
CA ASN A 113 -2.70 0.38 -8.23
C ASN A 113 -1.31 -0.27 -8.20
N GLU A 114 -1.12 -1.25 -7.33
CA GLU A 114 0.15 -1.98 -7.19
C GLU A 114 0.60 -2.64 -8.50
N ASN A 115 -0.36 -3.06 -9.34
CA ASN A 115 -0.06 -3.66 -10.64
C ASN A 115 0.49 -2.66 -11.65
N ASP A 116 0.27 -1.36 -11.43
CA ASP A 116 0.81 -0.30 -12.30
C ASP A 116 2.25 0.08 -11.95
N ILE A 117 2.74 -0.28 -10.78
CA ILE A 117 4.07 0.10 -10.32
C ILE A 117 5.13 -0.74 -11.01
N GLY A 118 6.07 -0.07 -11.68
CA GLY A 118 7.25 -0.67 -12.28
C GLY A 118 8.39 -0.77 -11.29
N SER A 119 8.68 0.32 -10.56
CA SER A 119 9.67 0.39 -9.49
C SER A 119 9.34 1.49 -8.49
N ILE A 120 9.91 1.35 -7.29
CA ILE A 120 9.97 2.40 -6.27
C ILE A 120 11.41 2.61 -5.88
N ASP A 121 11.86 3.85 -5.99
CA ASP A 121 13.19 4.30 -5.60
C ASP A 121 13.10 5.23 -4.40
N VAL A 122 13.80 4.90 -3.31
CA VAL A 122 13.82 5.69 -2.08
C VAL A 122 15.13 6.43 -1.97
N LEU A 123 15.06 7.75 -2.11
CA LEU A 123 16.19 8.66 -1.97
C LEU A 123 16.25 9.18 -0.52
N LYS A 124 17.32 8.85 0.19
CA LYS A 124 17.43 9.06 1.65
C LYS A 124 18.27 10.25 2.06
N ASP A 125 19.07 10.80 1.15
CA ASP A 125 20.12 11.76 1.46
C ASP A 125 19.86 13.17 0.94
N GLY A 126 20.80 14.08 1.27
CA GLY A 126 20.81 15.45 0.76
C GLY A 126 20.75 15.56 -0.76
N ALA A 127 21.11 14.51 -1.51
CA ALA A 127 20.91 14.44 -2.94
C ALA A 127 19.43 14.50 -3.35
N ALA A 128 18.54 13.91 -2.54
CA ALA A 128 17.10 14.05 -2.73
C ALA A 128 16.65 15.51 -2.58
N SER A 129 17.21 16.21 -1.58
CA SER A 129 16.95 17.63 -1.35
C SER A 129 17.56 18.52 -2.44
N ALA A 130 18.68 18.13 -3.03
CA ALA A 130 19.31 18.87 -4.13
C ALA A 130 18.45 18.86 -5.40
N ILE A 131 17.70 17.77 -5.65
CA ILE A 131 16.87 17.63 -6.84
C ILE A 131 15.47 18.24 -6.62
N TYR A 132 14.87 18.00 -5.44
CA TYR A 132 13.49 18.36 -5.13
C TYR A 132 13.38 19.56 -4.16
N GLY A 133 14.49 20.21 -3.83
CA GLY A 133 14.55 21.35 -2.93
C GLY A 133 14.16 21.00 -1.49
N THR A 134 13.69 22.00 -0.75
CA THR A 134 13.28 21.85 0.65
C THR A 134 12.16 20.81 0.88
N ARG A 135 11.35 20.53 -0.14
CA ARG A 135 10.30 19.50 -0.06
C ARG A 135 10.88 18.07 0.02
N GLY A 136 12.13 17.87 -0.44
CA GLY A 136 12.83 16.59 -0.35
C GLY A 136 13.61 16.40 0.95
N SER A 137 13.57 17.32 1.91
CA SER A 137 14.38 17.26 3.14
C SER A 137 14.12 16.01 4.01
N ASN A 138 12.90 15.48 3.96
CA ASN A 138 12.50 14.26 4.68
C ASN A 138 12.65 12.98 3.84
N GLY A 139 13.42 13.05 2.75
CA GLY A 139 13.56 11.99 1.76
C GLY A 139 12.52 12.08 0.65
N VAL A 140 12.75 11.33 -0.41
CA VAL A 140 11.87 11.28 -1.59
C VAL A 140 11.61 9.83 -1.96
N ILE A 141 10.35 9.49 -2.22
CA ILE A 141 9.93 8.21 -2.79
C ILE A 141 9.54 8.47 -4.24
N VAL A 142 10.35 7.97 -5.16
CA VAL A 142 10.09 8.07 -6.60
C VAL A 142 9.43 6.79 -7.06
N VAL A 143 8.23 6.91 -7.60
CA VAL A 143 7.48 5.80 -8.18
C VAL A 143 7.53 5.93 -9.69
N THR A 144 8.00 4.88 -10.34
CA THR A 144 7.95 4.76 -11.80
C THR A 144 6.88 3.74 -12.17
N THR A 145 5.90 4.17 -12.98
CA THR A 145 4.87 3.25 -13.43
C THR A 145 5.33 2.42 -14.62
N LYS A 146 4.73 1.23 -14.78
CA LYS A 146 5.01 0.36 -15.93
C LYS A 146 4.61 1.06 -17.22
N LYS A 147 5.48 1.05 -18.21
CA LYS A 147 5.24 1.54 -19.56
C LYS A 147 4.66 0.45 -20.46
N GLY A 148 4.17 0.82 -21.64
CA GLY A 148 3.78 -0.12 -22.67
C GLY A 148 4.97 -0.93 -23.19
N THR A 149 4.69 -2.10 -23.78
CA THR A 149 5.70 -2.95 -24.44
C THR A 149 6.13 -2.34 -25.77
N MET A 150 7.32 -2.72 -26.25
CA MET A 150 7.89 -2.22 -27.50
C MET A 150 8.07 -3.32 -28.56
N ASP A 151 7.51 -4.51 -28.32
CA ASP A 151 7.70 -5.71 -29.14
C ASP A 151 6.72 -5.83 -30.32
N GLY A 152 5.91 -4.82 -30.55
CA GLY A 152 4.91 -4.80 -31.62
C GLY A 152 3.67 -5.66 -31.35
N LYS A 153 3.56 -6.25 -30.15
CA LYS A 153 2.43 -7.12 -29.76
C LYS A 153 1.54 -6.44 -28.74
N ILE A 154 0.30 -6.87 -28.70
CA ILE A 154 -0.64 -6.47 -27.65
C ILE A 154 -0.60 -7.53 -26.55
N HIS A 155 -0.35 -7.10 -25.33
CA HIS A 155 -0.38 -7.93 -24.15
C HIS A 155 -1.58 -7.54 -23.30
N THR A 156 -2.40 -8.52 -22.97
CA THR A 156 -3.53 -8.34 -22.06
C THR A 156 -3.30 -9.20 -20.83
N SER A 157 -3.46 -8.61 -19.66
CA SER A 157 -3.34 -9.32 -18.38
C SER A 157 -4.49 -8.95 -17.47
N TYR A 158 -4.95 -9.94 -16.73
CA TYR A 158 -5.88 -9.79 -15.63
C TYR A 158 -5.21 -10.25 -14.36
N SER A 159 -5.35 -9.48 -13.29
CA SER A 159 -4.93 -9.86 -11.95
C SER A 159 -6.04 -9.53 -10.96
N GLY A 160 -6.20 -10.39 -9.98
CA GLY A 160 -7.17 -10.17 -8.91
C GLY A 160 -6.81 -11.00 -7.68
N PHE A 161 -7.30 -10.56 -6.54
CA PHE A 161 -7.19 -11.30 -5.29
C PHE A 161 -8.46 -11.11 -4.45
N VAL A 162 -8.67 -12.07 -3.55
CA VAL A 162 -9.65 -12.00 -2.48
C VAL A 162 -8.90 -12.15 -1.17
N ASN A 163 -9.18 -11.28 -0.22
CA ASN A 163 -8.62 -11.32 1.13
C ASN A 163 -9.75 -11.47 2.14
N ILE A 164 -9.60 -12.41 3.07
CA ILE A 164 -10.53 -12.64 4.16
C ILE A 164 -9.80 -12.29 5.45
N THR A 165 -10.32 -11.30 6.17
CA THR A 165 -9.76 -10.83 7.44
C THR A 165 -10.75 -11.15 8.56
N THR A 166 -10.27 -11.84 9.57
CA THR A 166 -11.06 -12.19 10.76
C THR A 166 -10.59 -11.37 11.96
N PRO A 167 -11.51 -10.86 12.79
CA PRO A 167 -11.12 -10.21 14.03
C PRO A 167 -10.42 -11.21 14.96
N VAL A 168 -9.34 -10.77 15.61
CA VAL A 168 -8.67 -11.53 16.65
C VAL A 168 -8.88 -10.80 17.96
N ARG A 169 -9.45 -11.51 18.94
CA ARG A 169 -9.71 -10.96 20.25
C ARG A 169 -8.45 -11.10 21.12
N GLU A 170 -7.84 -9.97 21.45
CA GLU A 170 -6.70 -9.93 22.40
C GLU A 170 -7.07 -9.28 23.75
N LEU A 171 -8.20 -8.57 23.83
CA LEU A 171 -8.63 -7.89 25.04
C LEU A 171 -9.55 -8.78 25.87
N ASN A 172 -9.14 -9.08 27.11
CA ASN A 172 -10.00 -9.72 28.10
C ASN A 172 -10.90 -8.66 28.72
N VAL A 173 -12.13 -8.53 28.19
CA VAL A 173 -13.19 -7.75 28.81
C VAL A 173 -14.00 -8.65 29.76
N LEU A 174 -14.66 -8.05 30.76
CA LEU A 174 -15.52 -8.79 31.68
C LEU A 174 -16.67 -9.46 30.93
N SER A 175 -16.80 -10.78 31.13
CA SER A 175 -18.00 -11.48 30.66
C SER A 175 -19.21 -11.13 31.54
N ALA A 176 -20.42 -11.38 31.03
CA ALA A 176 -21.64 -11.19 31.83
C ALA A 176 -21.62 -12.03 33.10
N THR A 177 -21.05 -13.24 33.07
CA THR A 177 -20.88 -14.10 34.24
C THR A 177 -19.96 -13.47 35.26
N ASP A 178 -18.75 -13.01 34.84
CA ASP A 178 -17.83 -12.34 35.75
C ASP A 178 -18.40 -11.05 36.33
N PHE A 179 -19.17 -10.32 35.53
CA PHE A 179 -19.83 -9.08 35.95
C PHE A 179 -20.85 -9.34 37.07
N ARG A 180 -21.65 -10.42 36.95
CA ARG A 180 -22.60 -10.85 37.97
C ARG A 180 -21.90 -11.34 39.24
N GLU A 181 -20.88 -12.18 39.10
CA GLU A 181 -20.12 -12.72 40.26
C GLU A 181 -19.42 -11.60 41.03
N GLN A 182 -18.86 -10.62 40.32
CA GLN A 182 -18.16 -9.51 40.97
C GLN A 182 -19.11 -8.38 41.46
N LYS A 183 -20.41 -8.49 41.19
CA LYS A 183 -21.43 -7.50 41.57
C LYS A 183 -21.08 -6.07 41.15
N ARG A 184 -20.66 -5.91 39.92
CA ARG A 184 -20.14 -4.63 39.39
C ARG A 184 -21.22 -3.59 39.09
N GLY A 185 -22.50 -3.96 39.09
CA GLY A 185 -23.65 -3.10 38.80
C GLY A 185 -24.93 -3.87 38.63
N ASP A 186 -25.94 -3.25 38.04
CA ASP A 186 -27.24 -3.86 37.80
C ASP A 186 -27.16 -4.94 36.72
N ASP A 187 -27.86 -6.04 36.94
CA ASP A 187 -27.97 -7.14 35.98
C ASP A 187 -29.24 -6.96 35.14
N TYR A 188 -29.08 -6.77 33.84
CA TYR A 188 -30.20 -6.62 32.88
C TYR A 188 -30.58 -7.93 32.23
N GLY A 189 -29.98 -9.03 32.63
CA GLY A 189 -30.39 -10.38 32.24
C GLY A 189 -29.84 -10.91 30.91
N ALA A 190 -29.16 -10.10 30.13
CA ALA A 190 -28.53 -10.54 28.87
C ALA A 190 -27.07 -11.07 29.09
N ASP A 191 -26.54 -11.68 28.04
CA ASP A 191 -25.15 -12.10 27.95
C ASP A 191 -24.62 -11.65 26.57
N THR A 192 -24.21 -10.38 26.49
CA THR A 192 -23.83 -9.72 25.25
C THR A 192 -22.33 -9.62 25.15
N ASP A 193 -21.76 -10.18 24.09
CA ASP A 193 -20.40 -9.93 23.70
C ASP A 193 -20.33 -8.74 22.75
N TRP A 194 -20.08 -7.57 23.28
CA TRP A 194 -20.04 -6.32 22.52
C TRP A 194 -18.95 -6.31 21.46
N PHE A 195 -17.87 -7.07 21.63
CA PHE A 195 -16.84 -7.17 20.60
C PHE A 195 -17.36 -7.94 19.37
N ASP A 196 -18.00 -9.07 19.60
CA ASP A 196 -18.56 -9.89 18.53
C ASP A 196 -19.71 -9.16 17.80
N GLU A 197 -20.54 -8.40 18.55
CA GLU A 197 -21.64 -7.61 17.99
C GLU A 197 -21.17 -6.44 17.10
N LEU A 198 -19.94 -5.94 17.30
CA LEU A 198 -19.39 -4.81 16.56
C LEU A 198 -18.40 -5.21 15.46
N THR A 199 -18.05 -6.49 15.40
CA THR A 199 -17.08 -6.98 14.42
C THR A 199 -17.71 -7.97 13.45
N LYS A 200 -17.08 -8.10 12.30
CA LYS A 200 -17.48 -9.04 11.24
C LYS A 200 -16.24 -9.64 10.58
N VAL A 201 -16.43 -10.75 9.89
CA VAL A 201 -15.46 -11.25 8.94
C VAL A 201 -15.48 -10.33 7.72
N ALA A 202 -14.36 -9.67 7.45
CA ALA A 202 -14.21 -8.76 6.33
C ALA A 202 -13.76 -9.50 5.07
N VAL A 203 -14.44 -9.26 3.94
CA VAL A 203 -14.10 -9.84 2.64
C VAL A 203 -13.76 -8.73 1.67
N SER A 204 -12.47 -8.60 1.38
CA SER A 204 -11.97 -7.61 0.44
C SER A 204 -11.56 -8.26 -0.88
N HIS A 205 -11.77 -7.59 -1.99
CA HIS A 205 -11.36 -8.09 -3.31
C HIS A 205 -10.86 -6.98 -4.23
N SER A 206 -9.99 -7.37 -5.17
CA SER A 206 -9.43 -6.46 -6.17
C SER A 206 -9.40 -7.13 -7.53
N HIS A 207 -9.68 -6.35 -8.56
CA HIS A 207 -9.67 -6.77 -9.97
C HIS A 207 -8.98 -5.72 -10.80
N THR A 208 -7.98 -6.13 -11.57
CA THR A 208 -7.21 -5.23 -12.44
C THR A 208 -7.10 -5.85 -13.83
N LEU A 209 -7.54 -5.12 -14.84
CA LEU A 209 -7.37 -5.46 -16.25
C LEU A 209 -6.36 -4.50 -16.86
N GLN A 210 -5.35 -5.01 -17.53
CA GLN A 210 -4.32 -4.23 -18.21
C GLN A 210 -4.21 -4.63 -19.67
N VAL A 211 -4.08 -3.64 -20.52
CA VAL A 211 -3.75 -3.82 -21.95
C VAL A 211 -2.54 -2.94 -22.24
N MET A 212 -1.50 -3.53 -22.79
CA MET A 212 -0.28 -2.81 -23.14
C MET A 212 0.22 -3.27 -24.52
N GLY A 213 0.88 -2.37 -25.21
CA GLY A 213 1.44 -2.67 -26.52
C GLY A 213 2.20 -1.50 -27.09
N GLY A 214 2.71 -1.69 -28.29
CA GLY A 214 3.41 -0.63 -29.00
C GLY A 214 4.65 -1.11 -29.71
N ASN A 215 5.40 -0.16 -30.20
CA ASN A 215 6.68 -0.36 -30.86
C ASN A 215 7.73 0.60 -30.27
N THR A 216 8.93 0.61 -30.80
CA THR A 216 10.05 1.45 -30.34
C THR A 216 9.76 2.95 -30.37
N LYS A 217 8.80 3.42 -31.19
CA LYS A 217 8.44 4.84 -31.29
C LYS A 217 7.18 5.19 -30.51
N THR A 218 6.23 4.27 -30.42
CA THR A 218 4.95 4.52 -29.74
C THR A 218 4.60 3.32 -28.90
N ASN A 219 4.47 3.51 -27.60
CA ASN A 219 3.97 2.49 -26.71
C ASN A 219 2.87 3.05 -25.80
N TYR A 220 1.96 2.17 -25.44
CA TYR A 220 0.81 2.53 -24.62
C TYR A 220 0.51 1.44 -23.59
N LYS A 221 -0.07 1.88 -22.49
CA LYS A 221 -0.63 1.01 -21.45
C LYS A 221 -1.94 1.61 -20.97
N ALA A 222 -2.97 0.79 -20.94
CA ALA A 222 -4.26 1.11 -20.35
C ALA A 222 -4.53 0.12 -19.22
N THR A 223 -4.94 0.63 -18.06
CA THR A 223 -5.33 -0.17 -16.89
C THR A 223 -6.70 0.28 -16.41
N VAL A 224 -7.56 -0.68 -16.05
CA VAL A 224 -8.80 -0.43 -15.31
C VAL A 224 -8.76 -1.28 -14.06
N ASP A 225 -9.04 -0.67 -12.92
CA ASP A 225 -9.03 -1.34 -11.64
C ASP A 225 -10.30 -1.06 -10.84
N TYR A 226 -10.74 -2.11 -10.16
CA TYR A 226 -11.77 -2.05 -9.13
C TYR A 226 -11.24 -2.72 -7.87
N LYS A 227 -11.41 -2.08 -6.73
CA LYS A 227 -11.00 -2.61 -5.44
C LYS A 227 -12.07 -2.27 -4.40
N ASN A 228 -12.51 -3.30 -3.69
CA ASN A 228 -13.31 -3.16 -2.49
C ASN A 228 -12.51 -3.67 -1.29
N THR A 229 -12.34 -2.82 -0.29
CA THR A 229 -11.68 -3.15 0.97
C THR A 229 -12.69 -2.99 2.09
N ASP A 230 -12.98 -4.08 2.76
CA ASP A 230 -13.91 -4.14 3.89
C ASP A 230 -13.12 -4.15 5.20
N GLY A 231 -13.57 -3.44 6.21
CA GLY A 231 -12.99 -3.48 7.55
C GLY A 231 -13.63 -4.57 8.42
N ILE A 232 -12.95 -4.93 9.50
CA ILE A 232 -13.46 -5.92 10.46
C ILE A 232 -14.57 -5.36 11.36
N ASP A 233 -14.74 -4.05 11.43
CA ASP A 233 -15.90 -3.42 12.05
C ASP A 233 -17.12 -3.43 11.11
N LEU A 234 -18.32 -3.21 11.65
CA LEU A 234 -19.57 -3.34 10.89
C LEU A 234 -19.72 -2.31 9.77
N ARG A 235 -19.02 -1.17 9.82
CA ARG A 235 -19.32 -0.01 8.96
C ARG A 235 -18.19 0.42 8.05
N SER A 236 -16.93 0.15 8.36
CA SER A 236 -15.85 0.65 7.54
C SER A 236 -15.74 -0.10 6.20
N GLU A 237 -15.75 0.66 5.12
CA GLU A 237 -15.64 0.16 3.76
C GLU A 237 -14.93 1.21 2.88
N ARG A 238 -14.15 0.73 1.92
CA ARG A 238 -13.51 1.57 0.91
C ARG A 238 -13.63 0.94 -0.47
N GLN A 239 -14.36 1.59 -1.35
CA GLN A 239 -14.49 1.20 -2.76
C GLN A 239 -13.69 2.15 -3.64
N GLN A 240 -12.89 1.60 -4.53
CA GLN A 240 -12.06 2.36 -5.46
C GLN A 240 -12.31 1.86 -6.88
N VAL A 241 -12.54 2.78 -7.79
CA VAL A 241 -12.57 2.53 -9.23
C VAL A 241 -11.55 3.45 -9.87
N GLY A 242 -10.62 2.89 -10.61
CA GLY A 242 -9.57 3.64 -11.28
C GLY A 242 -9.44 3.24 -12.73
N ALA A 243 -8.95 4.18 -13.52
CA ALA A 243 -8.43 3.93 -14.84
C ALA A 243 -7.13 4.70 -15.03
N ARG A 244 -6.20 4.14 -15.77
CA ARG A 244 -4.95 4.79 -16.14
C ARG A 244 -4.66 4.56 -17.60
N LEU A 245 -4.29 5.62 -18.29
CA LEU A 245 -3.78 5.57 -19.65
C LEU A 245 -2.41 6.23 -19.68
N SER A 246 -1.40 5.49 -20.10
CA SER A 246 -0.05 5.99 -20.36
C SER A 246 0.25 5.80 -21.82
N LEU A 247 0.62 6.88 -22.51
CA LEU A 247 1.05 6.90 -23.91
C LEU A 247 2.41 7.57 -23.98
N ASN A 248 3.35 6.94 -24.63
CA ASN A 248 4.65 7.50 -24.93
C ASN A 248 4.88 7.45 -26.44
N HIS A 249 5.18 8.59 -27.06
CA HIS A 249 5.44 8.70 -28.49
C HIS A 249 6.71 9.51 -28.75
N THR A 250 7.68 8.88 -29.38
CA THR A 250 8.92 9.52 -29.84
C THR A 250 8.81 9.81 -31.33
N GLY A 251 8.95 11.07 -31.71
CA GLY A 251 8.83 11.51 -33.09
C GLY A 251 9.97 11.04 -33.99
N LYS A 252 9.87 11.40 -35.26
CA LYS A 252 10.92 11.08 -36.22
C LYS A 252 12.26 11.73 -35.80
N SER A 253 13.34 10.96 -35.91
CA SER A 253 14.71 11.41 -35.61
C SER A 253 14.90 11.86 -34.14
N ASP A 254 14.06 11.37 -33.22
CA ASP A 254 14.10 11.64 -31.78
C ASP A 254 14.03 13.14 -31.40
N LEU A 255 13.49 13.97 -32.32
CA LEU A 255 13.38 15.41 -32.13
C LEU A 255 12.42 15.81 -31.00
N TYR A 256 11.44 15.00 -30.69
CA TYR A 256 10.50 15.24 -29.59
C TYR A 256 9.98 13.93 -29.01
N ASN A 257 9.66 13.99 -27.73
CA ASN A 257 9.00 12.92 -27.02
C ASN A 257 7.75 13.48 -26.33
N VAL A 258 6.60 12.84 -26.58
CA VAL A 258 5.32 13.18 -25.96
C VAL A 258 4.95 12.06 -24.98
N ILE A 259 4.79 12.43 -23.72
CA ILE A 259 4.33 11.53 -22.67
C ILE A 259 2.97 12.04 -22.20
N LEU A 260 1.95 11.21 -22.32
CA LEU A 260 0.61 11.48 -21.82
C LEU A 260 0.28 10.46 -20.73
N ASN A 261 0.01 10.93 -19.52
CA ASN A 261 -0.46 10.12 -18.42
C ASN A 261 -1.77 10.69 -17.90
N VAL A 262 -2.84 9.88 -17.95
CA VAL A 262 -4.16 10.23 -17.43
C VAL A 262 -4.58 9.13 -16.49
N ALA A 263 -4.98 9.48 -15.26
CA ALA A 263 -5.29 8.51 -14.23
C ALA A 263 -6.48 8.96 -13.33
N PRO A 264 -7.71 9.01 -13.89
CA PRO A 264 -8.90 9.29 -13.11
C PRO A 264 -9.14 8.18 -12.08
N ARG A 265 -9.59 8.57 -10.88
CA ARG A 265 -9.95 7.63 -9.82
C ARG A 265 -11.13 8.18 -9.01
N THR A 266 -12.06 7.31 -8.69
CA THR A 266 -13.15 7.59 -7.75
C THR A 266 -12.99 6.70 -6.53
N VAL A 267 -13.13 7.30 -5.36
CA VAL A 267 -13.09 6.60 -4.07
C VAL A 267 -14.39 6.92 -3.34
N LYS A 268 -15.10 5.87 -2.95
CA LYS A 268 -16.21 5.95 -1.99
C LYS A 268 -15.74 5.27 -0.72
N TYR A 269 -15.98 5.87 0.42
CA TYR A 269 -15.56 5.33 1.70
C TYR A 269 -16.66 5.57 2.74
N GLN A 270 -16.70 4.68 3.69
CA GLN A 270 -17.52 4.77 4.90
C GLN A 270 -16.59 4.51 6.07
N ASP A 271 -16.60 5.41 7.04
CA ASP A 271 -15.77 5.31 8.23
C ASP A 271 -16.54 4.66 9.38
N ALA A 272 -15.84 3.92 10.21
CA ALA A 272 -16.35 3.49 11.50
C ALA A 272 -16.12 4.58 12.55
N ASP A 273 -17.04 4.65 13.51
CA ASP A 273 -16.85 5.47 14.70
C ASP A 273 -16.11 4.67 15.77
N TYR A 274 -14.78 4.85 15.83
CA TYR A 274 -13.93 4.13 16.79
C TYR A 274 -14.15 4.57 18.24
N ASP A 275 -14.68 5.77 18.50
CA ASP A 275 -15.04 6.19 19.84
C ASP A 275 -16.27 5.43 20.33
N THR A 276 -17.24 5.19 19.45
CA THR A 276 -18.37 4.30 19.73
C THR A 276 -17.90 2.88 19.97
N PHE A 277 -16.98 2.36 19.15
CA PHE A 277 -16.41 1.02 19.34
C PHE A 277 -15.72 0.89 20.70
N ARG A 278 -14.89 1.85 21.08
CA ARG A 278 -14.23 1.89 22.38
C ARG A 278 -15.24 1.97 23.53
N SER A 279 -16.27 2.77 23.37
CA SER A 279 -17.32 2.94 24.38
C SER A 279 -18.12 1.66 24.58
N ALA A 280 -18.42 0.94 23.52
CA ALA A 280 -19.15 -0.32 23.57
C ALA A 280 -18.39 -1.41 24.34
N LEU A 281 -17.06 -1.45 24.27
CA LEU A 281 -16.25 -2.38 25.08
C LEU A 281 -16.30 -2.09 26.60
N LEU A 282 -16.78 -0.91 26.99
CA LEU A 282 -16.97 -0.50 28.39
C LEU A 282 -18.41 -0.63 28.87
N ILE A 283 -19.35 -0.99 27.99
CA ILE A 283 -20.74 -1.18 28.34
C ILE A 283 -20.91 -2.45 29.18
N ASN A 284 -21.88 -2.40 30.08
CA ASN A 284 -22.27 -3.56 30.91
C ASN A 284 -22.67 -4.74 30.00
N PRO A 285 -22.00 -5.89 30.09
CA PRO A 285 -22.28 -7.05 29.22
C PRO A 285 -23.62 -7.73 29.50
N THR A 286 -24.35 -7.32 30.56
CA THR A 286 -25.69 -7.83 30.85
C THR A 286 -26.81 -7.05 30.15
N ILE A 287 -26.49 -5.99 29.40
CA ILE A 287 -27.44 -5.20 28.62
C ILE A 287 -27.72 -5.95 27.30
N PRO A 288 -29.00 -6.14 26.91
CA PRO A 288 -29.33 -6.74 25.62
C PRO A 288 -29.06 -5.79 24.46
N VAL A 289 -28.66 -6.34 23.30
CA VAL A 289 -28.41 -5.57 22.05
C VAL A 289 -29.67 -4.84 21.58
N MET A 290 -30.86 -5.45 21.80
CA MET A 290 -32.15 -4.84 21.46
C MET A 290 -32.99 -4.68 22.72
N ASP A 291 -33.69 -3.54 22.80
CA ASP A 291 -34.65 -3.32 23.87
C ASP A 291 -35.83 -4.32 23.73
N PRO A 292 -36.03 -5.22 24.71
CA PRO A 292 -37.10 -6.18 24.67
C PRO A 292 -38.48 -5.54 24.67
N GLU A 293 -38.63 -4.31 25.17
CA GLU A 293 -39.88 -3.55 25.23
C GLU A 293 -40.14 -2.78 23.91
N GLN A 294 -39.13 -2.55 23.08
CA GLN A 294 -39.20 -1.82 21.81
C GLN A 294 -38.47 -2.58 20.70
N PRO A 295 -39.01 -3.68 20.18
CA PRO A 295 -38.36 -4.43 19.12
C PRO A 295 -38.17 -3.55 17.88
N GLY A 296 -36.90 -3.39 17.45
CA GLY A 296 -36.49 -2.54 16.33
C GLY A 296 -35.74 -1.24 16.75
N ARG A 297 -35.57 -1.01 18.04
CA ARG A 297 -34.72 0.04 18.57
C ARG A 297 -33.49 -0.60 19.20
N SER A 298 -32.33 -0.44 18.56
CA SER A 298 -31.08 -0.87 19.17
C SER A 298 -30.74 0.05 20.35
N GLU A 299 -30.23 -0.52 21.44
CA GLU A 299 -29.70 0.26 22.59
C GLU A 299 -28.51 1.15 22.18
N GLU A 300 -27.94 0.94 21.00
CA GLU A 300 -26.88 1.75 20.39
C GLU A 300 -27.23 3.26 20.30
N ARG A 301 -28.51 3.63 20.39
CA ARG A 301 -28.96 5.03 20.42
C ARG A 301 -29.05 5.64 21.82
N ARG A 302 -28.74 4.88 22.86
CA ARG A 302 -28.76 5.37 24.26
C ARG A 302 -27.39 5.72 24.83
N VAL A 303 -26.33 5.48 24.05
CA VAL A 303 -24.94 5.80 24.44
C VAL A 303 -24.47 7.09 23.77
#